data_b2b9103877bcede3bee1a2850aba2ea7
#
_entry.id   b2b9103877bcede3bee1a2850aba2ea7
#
_cell.length_a   1.000
_cell.length_b   1.000
_cell.length_c   1.000
_cell.angle_alpha   90.00
_cell.angle_beta   90.00
_cell.angle_gamma   90.00
#
_symmetry.space_group_name_H-M   'P 1'
#
loop_
_entity.id
_entity.type
_entity.pdbx_description
1 polymer ?
#
loop_
_entity_poly.entity_id
_entity_poly.type
_entity_poly.pdbx_seq_one_letter_code
_entity_poly.pdbx_strand_id
1 'polypeptide(L)'
;MDLSRTRLPASLGRIVAPLLLAVAASGALAQQDADRFPAAAMSFLGGELPAMEAAIAARDRDYFENAMGRMLDFSDSWGFKTRDNPALARFPMCTDAVSDFLVVGMCRIMTTNAACEPGMSARFNSNLQQCRALAAKL
;
A
#
# COMPACT_ATOMS: atom_id res chain seq x y z
N MET A 1 57.24 -18.39 -59.63
CA MET A 1 56.52 -17.34 -60.36
C MET A 1 55.07 -17.64 -60.16
N ASP A 2 54.20 -16.92 -59.48
CA ASP A 2 54.16 -15.56 -59.01
C ASP A 2 53.33 -15.52 -57.71
N LEU A 3 53.81 -14.71 -56.76
CA LEU A 3 53.16 -14.47 -55.47
C LEU A 3 52.04 -13.47 -55.70
N SER A 4 50.85 -13.84 -55.38
CA SER A 4 49.79 -12.86 -55.21
C SER A 4 49.22 -12.93 -53.76
N ARG A 5 49.67 -12.00 -52.95
CA ARG A 5 49.24 -11.65 -51.66
C ARG A 5 47.82 -11.10 -51.75
N THR A 6 46.89 -11.77 -51.16
CA THR A 6 45.57 -11.20 -50.89
C THR A 6 45.50 -10.75 -49.43
N ARG A 7 45.44 -9.45 -49.21
CA ARG A 7 45.29 -8.81 -47.89
C ARG A 7 43.84 -8.94 -47.43
N LEU A 8 43.65 -9.46 -46.24
CA LEU A 8 42.41 -9.32 -45.49
C LEU A 8 42.30 -7.89 -44.95
N PRO A 9 41.17 -7.24 -45.05
CA PRO A 9 40.89 -6.06 -44.21
C PRO A 9 40.32 -6.51 -42.88
N ALA A 10 41.02 -6.20 -41.82
CA ALA A 10 40.52 -6.17 -40.47
C ALA A 10 39.57 -4.98 -40.31
N SER A 11 38.30 -5.25 -40.07
CA SER A 11 37.40 -4.27 -39.49
C SER A 11 36.65 -4.92 -38.31
N LEU A 12 37.32 -4.97 -37.17
CA LEU A 12 36.63 -5.15 -35.87
C LEU A 12 35.90 -3.86 -35.57
N GLY A 13 34.64 -3.79 -36.01
CA GLY A 13 33.69 -2.81 -35.54
C GLY A 13 33.28 -3.13 -34.10
N ARG A 14 33.80 -2.33 -33.18
CA ARG A 14 33.34 -2.27 -31.79
C ARG A 14 31.87 -1.90 -31.77
N ILE A 15 30.99 -2.89 -31.43
CA ILE A 15 29.67 -2.61 -30.93
C ILE A 15 29.72 -2.92 -29.44
N VAL A 16 30.08 -1.93 -28.65
CA VAL A 16 29.95 -1.95 -27.20
C VAL A 16 28.83 -0.98 -26.84
N ALA A 17 27.76 -1.58 -26.35
CA ALA A 17 26.75 -1.11 -25.39
C ALA A 17 25.98 0.17 -25.71
N PRO A 18 24.71 0.15 -25.36
CA PRO A 18 24.28 0.69 -24.08
C PRO A 18 23.15 -0.17 -23.43
N LEU A 19 23.50 -0.92 -22.44
CA LEU A 19 22.52 -1.73 -21.68
C LEU A 19 22.61 -1.44 -20.18
N LEU A 20 22.61 -0.16 -19.77
CA LEU A 20 22.76 0.20 -18.36
C LEU A 20 21.90 1.39 -17.89
N LEU A 21 20.77 1.69 -18.53
CA LEU A 21 19.94 2.83 -18.09
C LEU A 21 18.47 2.51 -17.81
N ALA A 22 18.09 1.24 -17.68
CA ALA A 22 16.68 0.85 -17.45
C ALA A 22 16.29 0.61 -15.99
N VAL A 23 17.21 0.68 -15.01
CA VAL A 23 16.92 0.29 -13.62
C VAL A 23 16.47 1.47 -12.74
N ALA A 24 16.71 2.71 -13.15
CA ALA A 24 16.37 3.89 -12.33
C ALA A 24 14.91 4.35 -12.40
N ALA A 25 14.15 3.92 -13.43
CA ALA A 25 12.77 4.39 -13.62
C ALA A 25 11.75 3.72 -12.70
N SER A 26 12.00 2.48 -12.27
CA SER A 26 11.06 1.73 -11.42
C SER A 26 10.94 2.30 -10.00
N GLY A 27 12.03 2.85 -9.49
CA GLY A 27 12.05 3.44 -8.15
C GLY A 27 11.26 4.75 -8.04
N ALA A 28 11.24 5.56 -9.10
CA ALA A 28 10.54 6.84 -9.11
C ALA A 28 9.01 6.68 -9.17
N LEU A 29 8.52 5.68 -9.90
CA LEU A 29 7.08 5.39 -9.96
C LEU A 29 6.55 4.82 -8.64
N ALA A 30 7.30 3.91 -8.01
CA ALA A 30 6.95 3.37 -6.70
C ALA A 30 6.93 4.47 -5.62
N GLN A 31 7.82 5.45 -5.69
CA GLN A 31 7.85 6.60 -4.78
C GLN A 31 6.64 7.52 -4.96
N GLN A 32 6.22 7.78 -6.18
CA GLN A 32 5.01 8.58 -6.45
C GLN A 32 3.75 7.90 -5.96
N ASP A 33 3.65 6.58 -6.14
CA ASP A 33 2.50 5.82 -5.64
C ASP A 33 2.44 5.83 -4.11
N ALA A 34 3.58 5.69 -3.44
CA ALA A 34 3.63 5.75 -1.98
C ALA A 34 3.22 7.13 -1.43
N ASP A 35 3.55 8.23 -2.09
CA ASP A 35 3.12 9.57 -1.68
C ASP A 35 1.60 9.75 -1.75
N ARG A 36 0.92 9.03 -2.63
CA ARG A 36 -0.54 9.02 -2.74
C ARG A 36 -1.24 8.15 -1.70
N PHE A 37 -0.49 7.32 -0.99
CA PHE A 37 -1.08 6.36 -0.05
C PHE A 37 -1.96 6.99 1.02
N PRO A 38 -1.59 8.10 1.71
CA PRO A 38 -2.47 8.71 2.70
C PRO A 38 -3.83 9.13 2.13
N ALA A 39 -3.86 9.70 0.91
CA ALA A 39 -5.10 10.08 0.26
C ALA A 39 -5.95 8.84 -0.11
N ALA A 40 -5.32 7.79 -0.62
CA ALA A 40 -6.00 6.53 -0.93
C ALA A 40 -6.56 5.85 0.33
N ALA A 41 -5.78 5.79 1.41
CA ALA A 41 -6.21 5.25 2.70
C ALA A 41 -7.42 6.02 3.26
N MET A 42 -7.40 7.34 3.17
CA MET A 42 -8.52 8.18 3.61
C MET A 42 -9.75 8.04 2.72
N SER A 43 -9.58 7.83 1.41
CA SER A 43 -10.68 7.54 0.49
C SER A 43 -11.33 6.18 0.82
N PHE A 44 -10.54 5.15 1.05
CA PHE A 44 -11.00 3.83 1.48
C PHE A 44 -11.78 3.92 2.80
N LEU A 45 -11.18 4.49 3.83
CA LEU A 45 -11.82 4.64 5.15
C LEU A 45 -13.04 5.56 5.10
N GLY A 46 -13.07 6.55 4.21
CA GLY A 46 -14.22 7.43 4.00
C GLY A 46 -15.46 6.70 3.49
N GLY A 47 -15.28 5.63 2.71
CA GLY A 47 -16.35 4.72 2.30
C GLY A 47 -16.74 3.71 3.37
N GLU A 48 -15.73 3.12 4.03
CA GLU A 48 -15.97 2.02 4.98
C GLU A 48 -16.51 2.48 6.35
N LEU A 49 -16.07 3.63 6.89
CA LEU A 49 -16.45 4.06 8.22
C LEU A 49 -17.96 4.32 8.37
N PRO A 50 -18.66 5.01 7.46
CA PRO A 50 -20.12 5.16 7.55
C PRO A 50 -20.86 3.83 7.47
N ALA A 51 -20.39 2.90 6.61
CA ALA A 51 -20.98 1.57 6.47
C ALA A 51 -20.74 0.73 7.74
N MET A 52 -19.57 0.82 8.34
CA MET A 52 -19.25 0.19 9.62
C MET A 52 -20.17 0.70 10.75
N GLU A 53 -20.40 2.02 10.84
CA GLU A 53 -21.31 2.59 11.86
C GLU A 53 -22.74 2.07 11.68
N ALA A 54 -23.22 1.99 10.44
CA ALA A 54 -24.54 1.42 10.15
C ALA A 54 -24.62 -0.06 10.53
N ALA A 55 -23.58 -0.84 10.22
CA ALA A 55 -23.49 -2.26 10.57
C ALA A 55 -23.45 -2.47 12.10
N ILE A 56 -22.73 -1.62 12.83
CA ILE A 56 -22.72 -1.65 14.31
C ILE A 56 -24.11 -1.40 14.87
N ALA A 57 -24.81 -0.38 14.36
CA ALA A 57 -26.17 -0.05 14.80
C ALA A 57 -27.16 -1.18 14.50
N ALA A 58 -27.02 -1.84 13.35
CA ALA A 58 -27.85 -2.98 12.94
C ALA A 58 -27.40 -4.32 13.55
N ARG A 59 -26.26 -4.39 14.21
CA ARG A 59 -25.57 -5.62 14.64
C ARG A 59 -25.32 -6.60 13.49
N ASP A 60 -25.06 -6.05 12.32
CA ASP A 60 -24.78 -6.79 11.09
C ASP A 60 -23.32 -7.29 11.09
N ARG A 61 -23.15 -8.61 11.26
CA ARG A 61 -21.84 -9.26 11.23
C ARG A 61 -21.37 -9.55 9.83
N ASP A 62 -22.28 -9.75 8.89
CA ASP A 62 -21.96 -10.13 7.50
C ASP A 62 -21.22 -8.96 6.81
N TYR A 63 -21.53 -7.72 7.21
CA TYR A 63 -20.75 -6.56 6.78
C TYR A 63 -19.25 -6.75 7.02
N PHE A 64 -18.86 -7.25 8.19
CA PHE A 64 -17.45 -7.36 8.58
C PHE A 64 -16.70 -8.42 7.80
N GLU A 65 -17.34 -9.53 7.40
CA GLU A 65 -16.74 -10.51 6.50
C GLU A 65 -16.44 -9.88 5.13
N ASN A 66 -17.42 -9.18 4.57
CA ASN A 66 -17.25 -8.50 3.28
C ASN A 66 -16.22 -7.36 3.36
N ALA A 67 -16.22 -6.59 4.43
CA ALA A 67 -15.27 -5.50 4.66
C ALA A 67 -13.83 -6.02 4.86
N MET A 68 -13.66 -7.22 5.44
CA MET A 68 -12.36 -7.88 5.53
C MET A 68 -11.79 -8.17 4.15
N GLY A 69 -12.60 -8.70 3.23
CA GLY A 69 -12.18 -8.90 1.83
C GLY A 69 -11.71 -7.60 1.19
N ARG A 70 -12.50 -6.54 1.28
CA ARG A 70 -12.11 -5.23 0.71
C ARG A 70 -10.85 -4.64 1.34
N MET A 71 -10.67 -4.82 2.66
CA MET A 71 -9.46 -4.37 3.35
C MET A 71 -8.22 -5.15 2.88
N LEU A 72 -8.35 -6.47 2.67
CA LEU A 72 -7.27 -7.28 2.13
C LEU A 72 -6.91 -6.89 0.69
N ASP A 73 -7.92 -6.69 -0.17
CA ASP A 73 -7.71 -6.22 -1.55
C ASP A 73 -7.00 -4.86 -1.58
N PHE A 74 -7.42 -3.93 -0.71
CA PHE A 74 -6.74 -2.64 -0.57
C PHE A 74 -5.31 -2.81 -0.07
N SER A 75 -5.10 -3.64 0.95
CA SER A 75 -3.78 -3.95 1.49
C SER A 75 -2.84 -4.55 0.44
N ASP A 76 -3.34 -5.49 -0.36
CA ASP A 76 -2.57 -6.14 -1.41
C ASP A 76 -2.22 -5.18 -2.55
N SER A 77 -3.13 -4.29 -2.92
CA SER A 77 -2.91 -3.30 -3.98
C SER A 77 -1.78 -2.32 -3.62
N TRP A 78 -1.60 -2.01 -2.35
CA TRP A 78 -0.55 -1.13 -1.83
C TRP A 78 0.67 -1.88 -1.31
N GLY A 79 0.57 -3.19 -1.11
CA GLY A 79 1.66 -4.06 -0.68
C GLY A 79 2.02 -3.90 0.80
N PHE A 80 1.05 -3.59 1.68
CA PHE A 80 1.27 -3.67 3.12
C PHE A 80 0.56 -4.90 3.70
N LYS A 81 1.03 -5.44 4.83
CA LYS A 81 0.59 -6.67 5.50
C LYS A 81 0.98 -7.98 4.81
N THR A 82 0.69 -8.19 3.54
CA THR A 82 1.01 -9.42 2.80
C THR A 82 2.33 -9.31 2.04
N ARG A 83 2.74 -8.09 1.69
CA ARG A 83 4.02 -7.78 1.06
C ARG A 83 4.68 -6.67 1.83
N ASP A 84 5.99 -6.76 1.94
CA ASP A 84 6.76 -5.69 2.59
C ASP A 84 7.02 -4.58 1.57
N ASN A 85 6.22 -3.53 1.62
CA ASN A 85 6.45 -2.31 0.85
C ASN A 85 7.13 -1.27 1.74
N PRO A 86 8.47 -1.17 1.70
CA PRO A 86 9.22 -0.29 2.59
C PRO A 86 8.91 1.19 2.35
N ALA A 87 8.38 1.55 1.17
CA ALA A 87 7.99 2.93 0.89
C ALA A 87 6.80 3.41 1.74
N LEU A 88 5.99 2.49 2.27
CA LEU A 88 4.87 2.81 3.18
C LEU A 88 5.30 2.93 4.64
N ALA A 89 6.52 2.56 5.00
CA ALA A 89 7.02 2.65 6.38
C ALA A 89 6.99 4.08 6.95
N ARG A 90 6.91 5.10 6.10
CA ARG A 90 6.75 6.50 6.50
C ARG A 90 5.31 6.91 6.82
N PHE A 91 4.33 6.02 6.58
CA PHE A 91 2.90 6.25 6.82
C PHE A 91 2.28 5.21 7.77
N PRO A 92 2.91 4.86 8.89
CA PRO A 92 2.43 3.79 9.77
C PRO A 92 1.03 4.09 10.31
N MET A 93 0.69 5.36 10.58
CA MET A 93 -0.62 5.74 11.07
C MET A 93 -1.73 5.46 10.04
N CYS A 94 -1.43 5.53 8.73
CA CYS A 94 -2.41 5.21 7.70
C CYS A 94 -2.60 3.70 7.52
N THR A 95 -1.51 2.93 7.54
CA THR A 95 -1.59 1.46 7.48
C THR A 95 -2.29 0.89 8.71
N ASP A 96 -2.01 1.44 9.90
CA ASP A 96 -2.65 1.04 11.14
C ASP A 96 -4.14 1.40 11.13
N ALA A 97 -4.52 2.62 10.71
CA ALA A 97 -5.92 3.00 10.61
C ALA A 97 -6.72 2.08 9.68
N VAL A 98 -6.18 1.74 8.50
CA VAL A 98 -6.81 0.79 7.57
C VAL A 98 -6.89 -0.61 8.18
N SER A 99 -5.90 -1.02 8.95
CA SER A 99 -5.88 -2.35 9.56
C SER A 99 -6.79 -2.48 10.77
N ASP A 100 -6.90 -1.43 11.57
CA ASP A 100 -7.57 -1.47 12.86
C ASP A 100 -9.07 -1.19 12.77
N PHE A 101 -9.59 -0.59 11.68
CA PHE A 101 -10.99 -0.19 11.61
C PHE A 101 -11.97 -1.36 11.81
N LEU A 102 -11.67 -2.53 11.22
CA LEU A 102 -12.50 -3.73 11.37
C LEU A 102 -12.50 -4.25 12.80
N VAL A 103 -11.32 -4.29 13.42
CA VAL A 103 -11.17 -4.78 14.79
C VAL A 103 -11.94 -3.86 15.74
N VAL A 104 -11.81 -2.55 15.57
CA VAL A 104 -12.57 -1.56 16.36
C VAL A 104 -14.08 -1.72 16.16
N GLY A 105 -14.53 -1.90 14.92
CA GLY A 105 -15.94 -2.11 14.61
C GLY A 105 -16.48 -3.40 15.22
N MET A 106 -15.76 -4.51 15.08
CA MET A 106 -16.11 -5.79 15.68
C MET A 106 -16.18 -5.70 17.21
N CYS A 107 -15.24 -5.03 17.84
CA CYS A 107 -15.26 -4.79 19.28
C CYS A 107 -16.53 -4.09 19.76
N ARG A 108 -17.06 -3.18 18.97
CA ARG A 108 -18.29 -2.43 19.31
C ARG A 108 -19.57 -3.26 19.16
N ILE A 109 -19.57 -4.30 18.31
CA ILE A 109 -20.70 -5.22 18.18
C ILE A 109 -20.71 -6.29 19.27
N MET A 110 -19.53 -6.71 19.73
CA MET A 110 -19.41 -7.77 20.73
C MET A 110 -19.95 -7.30 22.09
N THR A 111 -20.79 -8.13 22.70
CA THR A 111 -21.39 -7.84 24.01
C THR A 111 -20.42 -7.95 25.18
N THR A 112 -19.27 -8.56 24.95
CA THR A 112 -18.19 -8.71 25.94
C THR A 112 -16.96 -7.94 25.46
N ASN A 113 -16.57 -6.89 26.18
CA ASN A 113 -15.36 -6.11 25.90
C ASN A 113 -14.05 -6.86 26.19
N ALA A 114 -14.15 -8.11 26.65
CA ALA A 114 -12.98 -8.90 27.07
C ALA A 114 -12.00 -9.24 25.92
N ALA A 115 -12.48 -9.18 24.67
CA ALA A 115 -11.63 -9.44 23.47
C ALA A 115 -11.01 -8.18 22.88
N CYS A 116 -11.35 -6.99 23.40
CA CYS A 116 -10.90 -5.72 22.87
C CYS A 116 -9.80 -5.13 23.73
N GLU A 117 -8.64 -4.88 23.14
CA GLU A 117 -7.52 -4.26 23.83
C GLU A 117 -7.91 -2.86 24.36
N PRO A 118 -7.68 -2.57 25.65
CA PRO A 118 -7.93 -1.25 26.21
C PRO A 118 -7.12 -0.19 25.43
N GLY A 119 -7.79 0.89 25.00
CA GLY A 119 -7.15 1.97 24.24
C GLY A 119 -7.13 1.79 22.71
N MET A 120 -7.58 0.65 22.18
CA MET A 120 -7.62 0.41 20.72
C MET A 120 -8.42 1.48 19.99
N SER A 121 -9.59 1.86 20.47
CA SER A 121 -10.40 2.91 19.82
C SER A 121 -9.70 4.27 19.86
N ALA A 122 -9.01 4.60 20.96
CA ALA A 122 -8.25 5.85 21.06
C ALA A 122 -7.05 5.87 20.09
N ARG A 123 -6.33 4.74 19.99
CA ARG A 123 -5.22 4.58 19.05
C ARG A 123 -5.71 4.69 17.60
N PHE A 124 -6.78 3.98 17.26
CA PHE A 124 -7.40 4.07 15.93
C PHE A 124 -7.79 5.51 15.59
N ASN A 125 -8.47 6.22 16.46
CA ASN A 125 -8.87 7.61 16.24
C ASN A 125 -7.66 8.53 16.06
N SER A 126 -6.61 8.34 16.83
CA SER A 126 -5.35 9.08 16.69
C SER A 126 -4.69 8.82 15.33
N ASN A 127 -4.57 7.55 14.93
CA ASN A 127 -4.00 7.16 13.64
C ASN A 127 -4.83 7.73 12.47
N LEU A 128 -6.16 7.65 12.56
CA LEU A 128 -7.08 8.19 11.57
C LEU A 128 -6.91 9.71 11.40
N GLN A 129 -6.79 10.45 12.49
CA GLN A 129 -6.59 11.90 12.45
C GLN A 129 -5.23 12.25 11.84
N GLN A 130 -4.17 11.55 12.21
CA GLN A 130 -2.83 11.77 11.66
C GLN A 130 -2.78 11.44 10.17
N CYS A 131 -3.39 10.33 9.74
CA CYS A 131 -3.48 9.96 8.33
C CYS A 131 -4.24 11.02 7.53
N ARG A 132 -5.36 11.52 8.07
CA ARG A 132 -6.14 12.61 7.44
C ARG A 132 -5.31 13.89 7.30
N ALA A 133 -4.53 14.25 8.30
CA ALA A 133 -3.65 15.42 8.26
C ALA A 133 -2.55 15.28 7.19
N LEU A 134 -2.06 14.07 6.93
CA LEU A 134 -1.11 13.80 5.84
C LEU A 134 -1.80 13.89 4.48
N ALA A 135 -2.97 13.27 4.32
CA ALA A 135 -3.72 13.31 3.08
C ALA A 135 -4.12 14.75 2.63
N ALA A 136 -4.34 15.65 3.58
CA ALA A 136 -4.69 17.04 3.32
C ALA A 136 -3.51 17.91 2.85
N LYS A 137 -2.26 17.40 2.92
CA LYS A 137 -1.05 18.14 2.50
C LYS A 137 -0.60 17.81 1.08
N LEU A 138 -1.26 16.84 0.46
CA LEU A 138 -0.94 16.32 -0.87
C LEU A 138 -1.93 16.84 -1.91
#